data_8ee88da29c3212cd624f2be74b1c6ec6
#
_entry.id   8ee88da29c3212cd624f2be74b1c6ec6
#
_cell.length_a   1.000
_cell.length_b   1.000
_cell.length_c   1.000
_cell.angle_alpha   90.00
_cell.angle_beta   90.00
_cell.angle_gamma   90.00
#
_symmetry.space_group_name_H-M   'P 1'
#
loop_
_entity.id
_entity.type
_entity.pdbx_description
1 polymer ?
#
loop_
_entity_poly.entity_id
_entity_poly.type
_entity_poly.pdbx_seq_one_letter_code
_entity_poly.pdbx_strand_id
1 'polypeptide(L)'
;SANERSATNPDRPTTKLWTEQRGGAHLQWYTAMDEHNEAEFIVNTMKKKHDEDHVPYGNMAVLYRMNAQSRVLEETLVKRGIGYTMVGGTRFYDRAEIRDIMAYLKVINNFRDNISLTRIINVPKRGIGATTVQKLTDYANSGNMSMFEGIMALEGSPISASAQLKLQNFSALIFD
;
A
#
# COMPACT_ATOMS: atom_id res chain seq x y z
N SER A 1 -33.48 2.84 -12.61
CA SER A 1 -32.42 2.21 -13.42
C SER A 1 -31.09 2.99 -13.32
N ALA A 2 -29.96 2.42 -13.78
CA ALA A 2 -28.67 3.11 -13.81
C ALA A 2 -28.72 4.39 -14.67
N ASN A 3 -29.51 4.39 -15.73
CA ASN A 3 -29.74 5.55 -16.58
C ASN A 3 -30.55 6.67 -15.89
N GLU A 4 -31.49 6.36 -15.04
CA GLU A 4 -32.26 7.34 -14.25
C GLU A 4 -31.35 8.06 -13.24
N ARG A 5 -30.49 7.32 -12.53
CA ARG A 5 -29.51 7.92 -11.61
C ARG A 5 -28.44 8.75 -12.33
N SER A 6 -28.12 8.38 -13.58
CA SER A 6 -27.19 9.10 -14.43
C SER A 6 -27.76 10.43 -14.95
N ALA A 7 -29.07 10.52 -15.16
CA ALA A 7 -29.75 11.71 -15.66
C ALA A 7 -29.81 12.88 -14.64
N THR A 8 -29.57 12.59 -13.35
CA THR A 8 -29.58 13.59 -12.27
C THR A 8 -28.25 14.33 -12.07
N ASN A 9 -27.19 13.98 -12.81
CA ASN A 9 -25.90 14.67 -12.73
C ASN A 9 -25.71 15.60 -13.93
N PRO A 10 -25.80 16.94 -13.76
CA PRO A 10 -25.72 17.92 -14.87
C PRO A 10 -24.34 18.01 -15.52
N ASP A 11 -23.27 17.59 -14.84
CA ASP A 11 -21.89 17.70 -15.33
C ASP A 11 -21.40 16.46 -16.11
N ARG A 12 -22.28 15.51 -16.37
CA ARG A 12 -21.91 14.26 -17.05
C ARG A 12 -22.16 14.35 -18.56
N PRO A 13 -21.19 13.92 -19.41
CA PRO A 13 -21.46 13.71 -20.83
C PRO A 13 -22.65 12.76 -20.99
N THR A 14 -23.54 13.05 -21.94
CA THR A 14 -24.78 12.29 -22.19
C THR A 14 -24.52 10.90 -22.77
N THR A 15 -23.77 10.09 -22.04
CA THR A 15 -23.52 8.68 -22.38
C THR A 15 -24.64 7.81 -21.85
N LYS A 16 -25.48 7.32 -22.76
CA LYS A 16 -26.55 6.39 -22.41
C LYS A 16 -25.96 4.99 -22.21
N LEU A 17 -26.16 4.42 -21.04
CA LEU A 17 -25.81 3.03 -20.79
C LEU A 17 -26.78 2.13 -21.56
N TRP A 18 -26.27 1.18 -22.31
CA TRP A 18 -27.05 0.21 -23.07
C TRP A 18 -26.42 -1.18 -22.98
N THR A 19 -27.20 -2.20 -23.22
CA THR A 19 -26.75 -3.58 -23.30
C THR A 19 -27.58 -4.32 -24.35
N GLU A 20 -26.96 -5.25 -25.04
CA GLU A 20 -27.62 -6.18 -25.95
C GLU A 20 -28.20 -7.40 -25.18
N GLN A 21 -27.70 -7.65 -23.97
CA GLN A 21 -28.19 -8.75 -23.15
C GLN A 21 -29.56 -8.42 -22.57
N ARG A 22 -30.51 -9.33 -22.79
CA ARG A 22 -31.86 -9.25 -22.22
C ARG A 22 -31.96 -10.17 -21.01
N GLY A 23 -32.49 -9.64 -19.92
CA GLY A 23 -32.61 -10.34 -18.63
C GLY A 23 -31.30 -10.25 -17.84
N GLY A 24 -31.39 -10.62 -16.60
CA GLY A 24 -30.28 -10.61 -15.65
C GLY A 24 -30.81 -10.80 -14.22
N ALA A 25 -29.91 -11.08 -13.29
CA ALA A 25 -30.28 -11.15 -11.87
C ALA A 25 -30.76 -9.79 -11.37
N HIS A 26 -31.71 -9.80 -10.43
CA HIS A 26 -32.13 -8.58 -9.77
C HIS A 26 -30.99 -7.93 -8.99
N LEU A 27 -30.97 -6.60 -8.98
CA LEU A 27 -30.04 -5.85 -8.14
C LEU A 27 -30.34 -6.15 -6.68
N GLN A 28 -29.30 -6.48 -5.92
CA GLN A 28 -29.37 -6.62 -4.48
C GLN A 28 -28.81 -5.37 -3.83
N TRP A 29 -29.45 -4.93 -2.76
CA TRP A 29 -28.98 -3.83 -1.94
C TRP A 29 -28.65 -4.34 -0.56
N TYR A 30 -27.46 -3.97 -0.07
CA TYR A 30 -27.00 -4.29 1.28
C TYR A 30 -26.50 -3.04 1.96
N THR A 31 -26.90 -2.81 3.20
CA THR A 31 -26.40 -1.73 4.04
C THR A 31 -25.57 -2.36 5.15
N ALA A 32 -24.26 -2.16 5.09
CA ALA A 32 -23.34 -2.64 6.10
C ALA A 32 -23.31 -1.71 7.32
N MET A 33 -22.89 -2.24 8.48
CA MET A 33 -22.67 -1.45 9.70
C MET A 33 -21.34 -0.69 9.64
N ASP A 34 -20.33 -1.30 9.02
CA ASP A 34 -18.98 -0.75 8.83
C ASP A 34 -18.32 -1.34 7.57
N GLU A 35 -17.11 -0.90 7.27
CA GLU A 35 -16.34 -1.36 6.11
C GLU A 35 -15.92 -2.84 6.20
N HIS A 36 -15.77 -3.40 7.40
CA HIS A 36 -15.44 -4.81 7.58
C HIS A 36 -16.64 -5.69 7.28
N ASN A 37 -17.81 -5.29 7.78
CA ASN A 37 -19.07 -5.97 7.49
C ASN A 37 -19.41 -5.90 5.99
N GLU A 38 -19.13 -4.77 5.32
CA GLU A 38 -19.26 -4.63 3.86
C GLU A 38 -18.33 -5.61 3.13
N ALA A 39 -17.06 -5.65 3.48
CA ALA A 39 -16.08 -6.53 2.85
C ALA A 39 -16.42 -8.03 3.08
N GLU A 40 -16.84 -8.38 4.28
CA GLU A 40 -17.28 -9.76 4.57
C GLU A 40 -18.51 -10.15 3.76
N PHE A 41 -19.49 -9.27 3.66
CA PHE A 41 -20.68 -9.53 2.83
C PHE A 41 -20.31 -9.75 1.36
N ILE A 42 -19.44 -8.90 0.81
CA ILE A 42 -18.97 -9.02 -0.58
C ILE A 42 -18.26 -10.36 -0.78
N VAL A 43 -17.26 -10.66 0.06
CA VAL A 43 -16.44 -11.87 -0.08
C VAL A 43 -17.26 -13.15 0.14
N ASN A 44 -18.18 -13.15 1.11
CA ASN A 44 -19.10 -14.27 1.32
C ASN A 44 -20.04 -14.47 0.13
N THR A 45 -20.52 -13.37 -0.48
CA THR A 45 -21.36 -13.45 -1.69
C THR A 45 -20.57 -14.00 -2.88
N MET A 46 -19.31 -13.58 -3.07
CA MET A 46 -18.41 -14.11 -4.09
C MET A 46 -18.18 -15.62 -3.88
N LYS A 47 -17.89 -16.01 -2.64
CA LYS A 47 -17.69 -17.41 -2.29
C LYS A 47 -18.93 -18.26 -2.54
N LYS A 48 -20.11 -17.78 -2.13
CA LYS A 48 -21.37 -18.46 -2.40
C LYS A 48 -21.60 -18.67 -3.89
N LYS A 49 -21.38 -17.64 -4.71
CA LYS A 49 -21.51 -17.76 -6.17
C LYS A 49 -20.49 -18.71 -6.79
N HIS A 50 -19.32 -18.78 -6.23
CA HIS A 50 -18.29 -19.74 -6.68
C HIS A 50 -18.70 -21.18 -6.33
N ASP A 51 -19.11 -21.41 -5.08
CA ASP A 51 -19.38 -22.76 -4.56
C ASP A 51 -20.73 -23.31 -5.07
N GLU A 52 -21.78 -22.49 -5.13
CA GLU A 52 -23.14 -22.91 -5.50
C GLU A 52 -23.45 -22.75 -6.99
N ASP A 53 -23.07 -21.59 -7.57
CA ASP A 53 -23.38 -21.27 -8.97
C ASP A 53 -22.22 -21.63 -9.93
N HIS A 54 -21.10 -22.15 -9.41
CA HIS A 54 -19.89 -22.52 -10.15
C HIS A 54 -19.27 -21.37 -10.97
N VAL A 55 -19.47 -20.12 -10.53
CA VAL A 55 -18.91 -18.95 -11.19
C VAL A 55 -17.43 -18.85 -10.83
N PRO A 56 -16.49 -18.85 -11.80
CA PRO A 56 -15.07 -18.64 -11.51
C PRO A 56 -14.80 -17.27 -10.88
N TYR A 57 -13.92 -17.18 -9.90
CA TYR A 57 -13.53 -15.89 -9.30
C TYR A 57 -13.05 -14.86 -10.32
N GLY A 58 -12.35 -15.31 -11.38
CA GLY A 58 -11.91 -14.44 -12.49
C GLY A 58 -13.03 -13.76 -13.28
N ASN A 59 -14.27 -14.24 -13.14
CA ASN A 59 -15.45 -13.64 -13.77
C ASN A 59 -16.22 -12.71 -12.81
N MET A 60 -15.69 -12.47 -11.62
CA MET A 60 -16.27 -11.56 -10.63
C MET A 60 -15.44 -10.29 -10.54
N ALA A 61 -16.09 -9.15 -10.40
CA ALA A 61 -15.44 -7.85 -10.20
C ALA A 61 -16.09 -7.07 -9.06
N VAL A 62 -15.28 -6.40 -8.27
CA VAL A 62 -15.72 -5.46 -7.24
C VAL A 62 -15.26 -4.07 -7.64
N LEU A 63 -16.21 -3.14 -7.73
CA LEU A 63 -15.95 -1.75 -8.06
C LEU A 63 -16.12 -0.89 -6.82
N TYR A 64 -15.17 0.00 -6.58
CA TYR A 64 -15.21 0.96 -5.47
C TYR A 64 -14.81 2.34 -5.97
N ARG A 65 -15.23 3.37 -5.25
CA ARG A 65 -15.00 4.76 -5.66
C ARG A 65 -13.66 5.30 -5.18
N MET A 66 -13.26 4.96 -3.96
CA MET A 66 -12.05 5.49 -3.32
C MET A 66 -11.04 4.37 -3.04
N ASN A 67 -9.79 4.63 -3.33
CA ASN A 67 -8.70 3.67 -3.08
C ASN A 67 -8.59 3.22 -1.61
N ALA A 68 -9.02 4.03 -0.65
CA ALA A 68 -9.04 3.65 0.76
C ALA A 68 -9.95 2.45 1.05
N GLN A 69 -11.03 2.29 0.27
CA GLN A 69 -11.99 1.18 0.43
C GLN A 69 -11.38 -0.18 0.04
N SER A 70 -10.33 -0.19 -0.81
CA SER A 70 -9.73 -1.45 -1.24
C SER A 70 -9.02 -2.20 -0.10
N ARG A 71 -8.48 -1.51 0.91
CA ARG A 71 -7.67 -2.12 1.97
C ARG A 71 -8.41 -3.26 2.69
N VAL A 72 -9.57 -2.95 3.26
CA VAL A 72 -10.34 -3.92 4.04
C VAL A 72 -10.83 -5.09 3.16
N LEU A 73 -11.19 -4.79 1.91
CA LEU A 73 -11.58 -5.81 0.93
C LEU A 73 -10.39 -6.73 0.59
N GLU A 74 -9.21 -6.16 0.31
CA GLU A 74 -7.99 -6.92 0.03
C GLU A 74 -7.59 -7.82 1.22
N GLU A 75 -7.60 -7.26 2.45
CA GLU A 75 -7.33 -8.01 3.68
C GLU A 75 -8.31 -9.19 3.84
N THR A 76 -9.59 -8.97 3.57
CA THR A 76 -10.63 -10.01 3.68
C THR A 76 -10.45 -11.10 2.62
N LEU A 77 -10.13 -10.74 1.36
CA LEU A 77 -9.83 -11.69 0.29
C LEU A 77 -8.61 -12.56 0.63
N VAL A 78 -7.52 -11.92 1.10
CA VAL A 78 -6.29 -12.64 1.53
C VAL A 78 -6.59 -13.59 2.69
N LYS A 79 -7.33 -13.13 3.71
CA LYS A 79 -7.72 -13.94 4.87
C LYS A 79 -8.55 -15.17 4.47
N ARG A 80 -9.34 -15.06 3.40
CA ARG A 80 -10.16 -16.16 2.86
C ARG A 80 -9.45 -16.99 1.78
N GLY A 81 -8.18 -16.68 1.47
CA GLY A 81 -7.39 -17.40 0.44
C GLY A 81 -7.87 -17.19 -0.98
N ILE A 82 -8.59 -16.10 -1.27
CA ILE A 82 -9.10 -15.78 -2.60
C ILE A 82 -8.11 -14.90 -3.33
N GLY A 83 -7.57 -15.39 -4.45
CA GLY A 83 -6.68 -14.62 -5.33
C GLY A 83 -7.43 -13.49 -6.03
N TYR A 84 -6.79 -12.31 -6.13
CA TYR A 84 -7.37 -11.13 -6.79
C TYR A 84 -6.32 -10.35 -7.57
N THR A 85 -6.79 -9.53 -8.51
CA THR A 85 -5.97 -8.59 -9.26
C THR A 85 -6.57 -7.19 -9.16
N MET A 86 -5.73 -6.19 -8.89
CA MET A 86 -6.14 -4.78 -8.89
C MET A 86 -6.03 -4.22 -10.31
N VAL A 87 -7.13 -3.66 -10.82
CA VAL A 87 -7.15 -3.01 -12.13
C VAL A 87 -7.15 -1.49 -11.93
N GLY A 88 -6.18 -0.80 -12.54
CA GLY A 88 -6.07 0.65 -12.47
C GLY A 88 -5.53 1.21 -11.15
N GLY A 89 -4.95 0.37 -10.29
CA GLY A 89 -4.36 0.78 -9.01
C GLY A 89 -3.28 -0.19 -8.54
N THR A 90 -2.58 0.18 -7.45
CA THR A 90 -1.64 -0.68 -6.74
C THR A 90 -2.30 -1.25 -5.49
N ARG A 91 -1.94 -2.48 -5.12
CA ARG A 91 -2.36 -3.08 -3.84
C ARG A 91 -2.01 -2.13 -2.70
N PHE A 92 -2.82 -2.11 -1.65
CA PHE A 92 -2.64 -1.18 -0.53
C PHE A 92 -1.20 -1.21 0.01
N TYR A 93 -0.67 -2.39 0.29
CA TYR A 93 0.69 -2.56 0.83
C TYR A 93 1.82 -2.35 -0.19
N ASP A 94 1.51 -2.27 -1.48
CA ASP A 94 2.49 -1.98 -2.53
C ASP A 94 2.64 -0.47 -2.80
N ARG A 95 1.75 0.36 -2.25
CA ARG A 95 1.81 1.81 -2.38
C ARG A 95 3.08 2.36 -1.74
N ALA A 96 3.70 3.33 -2.40
CA ALA A 96 4.99 3.88 -1.98
C ALA A 96 4.96 4.39 -0.53
N GLU A 97 3.94 5.18 -0.20
CA GLU A 97 3.74 5.75 1.14
C GLU A 97 3.57 4.70 2.23
N ILE A 98 2.84 3.62 1.94
CA ILE A 98 2.65 2.52 2.88
C ILE A 98 3.95 1.74 3.07
N ARG A 99 4.68 1.47 1.99
CA ARG A 99 5.98 0.81 2.06
C ARG A 99 7.00 1.64 2.83
N ASP A 100 6.94 2.97 2.71
CA ASP A 100 7.80 3.88 3.46
C ASP A 100 7.49 3.83 4.96
N ILE A 101 6.22 3.93 5.35
CA ILE A 101 5.79 3.80 6.75
C ILE A 101 6.20 2.42 7.32
N MET A 102 5.93 1.35 6.57
CA MET A 102 6.34 0.00 7.00
C MET A 102 7.85 -0.14 7.15
N ALA A 103 8.64 0.54 6.31
CA ALA A 103 10.08 0.54 6.44
C ALA A 103 10.56 1.31 7.69
N TYR A 104 9.92 2.42 8.05
CA TYR A 104 10.17 3.10 9.34
C TYR A 104 9.91 2.15 10.52
N LEU A 105 8.74 1.51 10.57
CA LEU A 105 8.39 0.57 11.65
C LEU A 105 9.37 -0.61 11.73
N LYS A 106 9.84 -1.11 10.58
CA LYS A 106 10.84 -2.19 10.53
C LYS A 106 12.18 -1.74 11.08
N VAL A 107 12.66 -0.53 10.75
CA VAL A 107 13.90 0.01 11.27
C VAL A 107 13.81 0.23 12.79
N ILE A 108 12.70 0.78 13.29
CA ILE A 108 12.46 0.95 14.74
C ILE A 108 12.48 -0.40 15.46
N ASN A 109 11.86 -1.43 14.87
CA ASN A 109 11.84 -2.76 15.45
C ASN A 109 13.19 -3.50 15.36
N ASN A 110 13.98 -3.20 14.31
CA ASN A 110 15.28 -3.83 14.07
C ASN A 110 16.25 -2.87 13.36
N PHE A 111 17.14 -2.26 14.12
CA PHE A 111 18.18 -1.35 13.61
C PHE A 111 19.21 -2.00 12.66
N ARG A 112 19.17 -3.33 12.50
CA ARG A 112 20.01 -4.05 11.54
C ARG A 112 19.34 -4.25 10.17
N ASP A 113 18.10 -3.81 9.98
CA ASP A 113 17.43 -3.86 8.68
C ASP A 113 17.94 -2.75 7.74
N ASN A 114 19.09 -2.99 7.14
CA ASN A 114 19.72 -2.06 6.20
C ASN A 114 18.87 -1.82 4.95
N ILE A 115 18.02 -2.77 4.54
CA ILE A 115 17.14 -2.63 3.36
C ILE A 115 16.08 -1.58 3.65
N SER A 116 15.39 -1.71 4.77
CA SER A 116 14.38 -0.73 5.19
C SER A 116 15.01 0.64 5.48
N LEU A 117 16.19 0.67 6.11
CA LEU A 117 16.94 1.90 6.35
C LEU A 117 17.28 2.64 5.05
N THR A 118 17.83 1.95 4.07
CA THR A 118 18.17 2.53 2.75
C THR A 118 16.95 3.13 2.08
N ARG A 119 15.79 2.51 2.23
CA ARG A 119 14.55 3.02 1.68
C ARG A 119 14.14 4.37 2.29
N ILE A 120 14.25 4.54 3.61
CA ILE A 120 13.68 5.68 4.34
C ILE A 120 14.67 6.79 4.64
N ILE A 121 15.98 6.56 4.58
CA ILE A 121 17.02 7.49 5.01
C ILE A 121 16.91 8.87 4.38
N ASN A 122 16.37 8.94 3.15
CA ASN A 122 16.10 10.19 2.42
C ASN A 122 14.62 10.35 2.02
N VAL A 123 13.70 9.73 2.72
CA VAL A 123 12.25 9.84 2.55
C VAL A 123 11.62 10.25 3.88
N PRO A 124 11.04 11.46 3.97
CA PRO A 124 11.07 12.58 3.01
C PRO A 124 12.50 13.07 2.71
N LYS A 125 12.67 13.89 1.67
CA LYS A 125 13.99 14.39 1.26
C LYS A 125 14.71 15.12 2.40
N ARG A 126 15.90 14.63 2.79
CA ARG A 126 16.78 15.19 3.84
C ARG A 126 18.12 15.66 3.31
N GLY A 127 18.32 15.59 1.99
CA GLY A 127 19.61 15.90 1.36
C GLY A 127 20.68 14.85 1.61
N ILE A 128 20.29 13.62 1.93
CA ILE A 128 21.16 12.45 2.03
C ILE A 128 21.16 11.78 0.65
N GLY A 129 22.17 12.07 -0.16
CA GLY A 129 22.26 11.53 -1.52
C GLY A 129 22.84 10.12 -1.59
N ALA A 130 22.75 9.50 -2.77
CA ALA A 130 23.24 8.14 -3.02
C ALA A 130 24.73 7.96 -2.65
N THR A 131 25.57 8.96 -2.94
CA THR A 131 27.01 8.94 -2.57
C THR A 131 27.22 8.87 -1.06
N THR A 132 26.39 9.56 -0.26
CA THR A 132 26.45 9.49 1.20
C THR A 132 26.01 8.12 1.71
N VAL A 133 24.93 7.59 1.14
CA VAL A 133 24.44 6.24 1.47
C VAL A 133 25.51 5.18 1.16
N GLN A 134 26.18 5.29 -0.01
CA GLN A 134 27.24 4.35 -0.37
C GLN A 134 28.40 4.41 0.62
N LYS A 135 28.91 5.64 0.94
CA LYS A 135 29.98 5.81 1.93
C LYS A 135 29.62 5.27 3.30
N LEU A 136 28.35 5.44 3.73
CA LEU A 136 27.86 4.88 4.99
C LEU A 136 27.84 3.36 4.94
N THR A 137 27.39 2.78 3.82
CA THR A 137 27.37 1.32 3.62
C THR A 137 28.77 0.74 3.68
N ASP A 138 29.73 1.34 2.97
CA ASP A 138 31.12 0.89 2.94
C ASP A 138 31.79 1.00 4.31
N TYR A 139 31.53 2.10 5.02
CA TYR A 139 32.02 2.33 6.37
C TYR A 139 31.45 1.31 7.36
N ALA A 140 30.15 1.09 7.34
CA ALA A 140 29.49 0.12 8.20
C ALA A 140 30.00 -1.31 7.93
N ASN A 141 30.13 -1.70 6.66
CA ASN A 141 30.66 -3.01 6.28
C ASN A 141 32.13 -3.20 6.75
N SER A 142 32.98 -2.18 6.64
CA SER A 142 34.37 -2.26 7.10
C SER A 142 34.48 -2.45 8.61
N GLY A 143 33.51 -1.93 9.38
CA GLY A 143 33.43 -2.09 10.84
C GLY A 143 32.59 -3.29 11.29
N ASN A 144 32.11 -4.13 10.37
CA ASN A 144 31.16 -5.21 10.66
C ASN A 144 29.91 -4.73 11.46
N MET A 145 29.41 -3.56 11.08
CA MET A 145 28.27 -2.87 11.69
C MET A 145 27.09 -2.85 10.73
N SER A 146 25.87 -2.68 11.25
CA SER A 146 24.73 -2.24 10.44
C SER A 146 24.92 -0.77 10.02
N MET A 147 24.18 -0.35 9.01
CA MET A 147 24.21 1.08 8.59
C MET A 147 23.75 2.02 9.72
N PHE A 148 22.80 1.59 10.54
CA PHE A 148 22.33 2.38 11.68
C PHE A 148 23.40 2.49 12.77
N GLU A 149 24.07 1.39 13.10
CA GLU A 149 25.23 1.39 14.00
C GLU A 149 26.35 2.30 13.43
N GLY A 150 26.56 2.29 12.10
CA GLY A 150 27.48 3.19 11.42
C GLY A 150 27.08 4.68 11.56
N ILE A 151 25.78 5.01 11.56
CA ILE A 151 25.31 6.38 11.84
C ILE A 151 25.61 6.78 13.29
N MET A 152 25.53 5.87 14.22
CA MET A 152 25.84 6.14 15.63
C MET A 152 27.35 6.29 15.90
N ALA A 153 28.20 5.76 15.02
CA ALA A 153 29.66 5.73 15.17
C ALA A 153 30.36 6.54 14.05
N LEU A 154 29.86 7.73 13.71
CA LEU A 154 30.37 8.55 12.59
C LEU A 154 31.75 9.19 12.84
N GLU A 155 32.26 9.18 14.08
CA GLU A 155 33.55 9.74 14.40
C GLU A 155 34.68 9.01 13.64
N GLY A 156 35.52 9.78 12.93
CA GLY A 156 36.56 9.21 12.06
C GLY A 156 36.06 8.57 10.75
N SER A 157 34.77 8.63 10.43
CA SER A 157 34.23 8.10 9.16
C SER A 157 34.68 8.98 7.96
N PRO A 158 34.71 8.41 6.73
CA PRO A 158 35.05 9.15 5.49
C PRO A 158 33.89 10.04 4.99
N ILE A 159 32.87 10.26 5.81
CA ILE A 159 31.64 11.02 5.50
C ILE A 159 31.89 12.47 5.90
N SER A 160 31.56 13.44 5.01
CA SER A 160 31.74 14.87 5.30
C SER A 160 30.89 15.33 6.49
N ALA A 161 31.40 16.32 7.26
CA ALA A 161 30.69 16.85 8.44
C ALA A 161 29.24 17.28 8.16
N SER A 162 29.00 17.92 7.00
CA SER A 162 27.60 18.27 6.59
C SER A 162 26.71 17.08 6.38
N ALA A 163 27.25 15.99 5.85
CA ALA A 163 26.48 14.75 5.68
C ALA A 163 26.30 13.98 7.00
N GLN A 164 27.31 14.01 7.88
CA GLN A 164 27.22 13.46 9.23
C GLN A 164 26.07 14.11 10.03
N LEU A 165 25.97 15.44 9.99
CA LEU A 165 24.87 16.16 10.66
C LEU A 165 23.49 15.72 10.16
N LYS A 166 23.32 15.51 8.85
CA LYS A 166 22.05 15.03 8.28
C LYS A 166 21.72 13.60 8.73
N LEU A 167 22.71 12.73 8.81
CA LEU A 167 22.56 11.36 9.30
C LEU A 167 22.23 11.33 10.79
N GLN A 168 22.87 12.18 11.60
CA GLN A 168 22.54 12.32 13.01
C GLN A 168 21.12 12.85 13.24
N ASN A 169 20.67 13.84 12.46
CA ASN A 169 19.29 14.31 12.53
C ASN A 169 18.29 13.22 12.13
N PHE A 170 18.64 12.37 11.19
CA PHE A 170 17.82 11.22 10.83
C PHE A 170 17.77 10.19 11.97
N SER A 171 18.89 9.86 12.61
CA SER A 171 18.89 8.91 13.74
C SER A 171 18.09 9.45 14.94
N ALA A 172 18.18 10.75 15.23
CA ALA A 172 17.38 11.37 16.29
C ALA A 172 15.87 11.18 16.04
N LEU A 173 15.41 11.37 14.80
CA LEU A 173 14.00 11.13 14.42
C LEU A 173 13.54 9.68 14.66
N ILE A 174 14.42 8.70 14.62
CA ILE A 174 14.08 7.29 14.83
C ILE A 174 13.96 6.98 16.32
N PHE A 175 14.61 7.74 17.20
CA PHE A 175 14.56 7.57 18.66
C PHE A 175 13.46 8.39 19.35
N ASP A 176 12.93 9.44 18.70
CA ASP A 176 11.83 10.27 19.20
C ASP A 176 10.48 9.55 19.00
#